data_a76f8994f42eca91efa934e4b4be6333
#
_entry.id   a76f8994f42eca91efa934e4b4be6333
#
_cell.length_a   1.000
_cell.length_b   1.000
_cell.length_c   1.000
_cell.angle_alpha   90.00
_cell.angle_beta   90.00
_cell.angle_gamma   90.00
#
_symmetry.space_group_name_H-M   'P 1'
#
loop_
_entity.id
_entity.type
_entity.pdbx_description
1 polymer ?
#
loop_
_entity_poly.entity_id
_entity_poly.type
_entity_poly.pdbx_seq_one_letter_code
_entity_poly.pdbx_strand_id
1 'polypeptide(L)'
;APSSVLAAPREYKLLRAFESRNTCTYCAVSCGMLLYSTGKPYDALSSHTGTNTRSKLFHLEGDPDHPVSRGALCPKGAGALDYVNSESRALYPEYRAPGSDKWVRLSWEEAIKRVSRLLKDDRDANFVEKDASGKTVNRWTTTGIMTASAMSNEAALLTHKWVRMLGIVPMCNQANT
;
A
#
# COMPACT_ATOMS: atom_id res chain seq x y z
N ALA A 1 -25.52 -54.15 -2.40
CA ALA A 1 -26.06 -52.85 -2.03
C ALA A 1 -25.00 -51.79 -2.35
N PRO A 2 -25.27 -50.73 -3.10
CA PRO A 2 -24.30 -49.69 -3.25
C PRO A 2 -24.12 -49.03 -1.90
N SER A 3 -22.86 -49.03 -1.41
CA SER A 3 -22.49 -48.25 -0.25
C SER A 3 -22.92 -46.81 -0.48
N SER A 4 -23.83 -46.31 0.34
CA SER A 4 -24.24 -44.95 0.35
C SER A 4 -22.98 -44.06 0.48
N VAL A 5 -22.63 -43.41 -0.58
CA VAL A 5 -21.66 -42.31 -0.51
C VAL A 5 -22.36 -41.21 0.29
N LEU A 6 -22.26 -41.28 1.60
CA LEU A 6 -22.56 -40.17 2.48
C LEU A 6 -21.56 -39.08 2.11
N ALA A 7 -22.04 -38.15 1.28
CA ALA A 7 -21.28 -36.95 1.03
C ALA A 7 -21.00 -36.32 2.39
N ALA A 8 -19.76 -36.27 2.80
CA ALA A 8 -19.37 -35.57 4.02
C ALA A 8 -19.90 -34.14 3.90
N PRO A 9 -20.59 -33.64 4.94
CA PRO A 9 -21.09 -32.26 4.89
C PRO A 9 -19.90 -31.34 4.58
N ARG A 10 -20.02 -30.59 3.49
CA ARG A 10 -18.99 -29.59 3.14
C ARG A 10 -19.01 -28.54 4.22
N GLU A 11 -17.90 -28.45 4.95
CA GLU A 11 -17.73 -27.36 5.91
C GLU A 11 -17.78 -26.02 5.16
N TYR A 12 -18.52 -25.06 5.72
CA TYR A 12 -18.61 -23.72 5.12
C TYR A 12 -17.22 -23.05 5.11
N LYS A 13 -16.79 -22.63 3.92
CA LYS A 13 -15.41 -22.13 3.67
C LYS A 13 -14.96 -21.04 4.64
N LEU A 14 -15.89 -20.18 5.08
CA LEU A 14 -15.58 -19.04 5.93
C LEU A 14 -15.76 -19.29 7.44
N LEU A 15 -16.19 -20.51 7.85
CA LEU A 15 -16.55 -20.80 9.25
C LEU A 15 -15.39 -20.55 10.24
N ARG A 16 -14.15 -20.71 9.80
CA ARG A 16 -12.95 -20.50 10.62
C ARG A 16 -12.06 -19.40 10.09
N ALA A 17 -12.60 -18.51 9.27
CA ALA A 17 -11.85 -17.42 8.70
C ALA A 17 -11.77 -16.25 9.68
N PHE A 18 -10.65 -15.52 9.60
CA PHE A 18 -10.55 -14.18 10.17
C PHE A 18 -10.96 -13.17 9.11
N GLU A 19 -12.02 -12.44 9.39
CA GLU A 19 -12.49 -11.35 8.56
C GLU A 19 -11.78 -10.05 8.91
N SER A 20 -11.38 -9.31 7.89
CA SER A 20 -10.83 -7.95 8.01
C SER A 20 -11.44 -7.07 6.94
N ARG A 21 -11.71 -5.81 7.27
CA ARG A 21 -12.16 -4.82 6.29
C ARG A 21 -10.98 -4.01 5.77
N ASN A 22 -10.99 -3.74 4.47
CA ASN A 22 -10.00 -2.90 3.83
C ASN A 22 -10.61 -2.21 2.61
N THR A 23 -9.86 -1.30 2.00
CA THR A 23 -10.21 -0.67 0.73
C THR A 23 -9.37 -1.21 -0.42
N CYS A 24 -9.96 -1.22 -1.62
CA CYS A 24 -9.26 -1.62 -2.83
C CYS A 24 -8.07 -0.71 -3.11
N THR A 25 -6.95 -1.30 -3.53
CA THR A 25 -5.68 -0.60 -3.76
C THR A 25 -5.57 0.03 -5.15
N TYR A 26 -6.54 -0.17 -6.05
CA TYR A 26 -6.35 0.19 -7.46
C TYR A 26 -6.72 1.63 -7.79
N CYS A 27 -7.91 2.09 -7.47
CA CYS A 27 -8.32 3.42 -7.91
C CYS A 27 -9.01 4.23 -6.81
N ALA A 28 -9.23 5.51 -7.08
CA ALA A 28 -9.82 6.46 -6.15
C ALA A 28 -11.29 6.17 -5.78
N VAL A 29 -11.95 5.22 -6.42
CA VAL A 29 -13.28 4.74 -5.99
C VAL A 29 -13.19 4.13 -4.58
N SER A 30 -12.03 3.57 -4.22
CA SER A 30 -11.77 3.02 -2.86
C SER A 30 -12.82 2.02 -2.41
N CYS A 31 -13.20 1.08 -3.31
CA CYS A 31 -14.22 0.07 -2.99
C CYS A 31 -13.88 -0.67 -1.71
N GLY A 32 -14.86 -0.84 -0.83
CA GLY A 32 -14.71 -1.63 0.39
C GLY A 32 -14.57 -3.12 0.07
N MET A 33 -13.72 -3.80 0.81
CA MET A 33 -13.45 -5.23 0.67
C MET A 33 -13.52 -5.93 2.02
N LEU A 34 -14.11 -7.10 2.04
CA LEU A 34 -14.02 -8.09 3.11
C LEU A 34 -12.95 -9.10 2.76
N LEU A 35 -11.95 -9.23 3.60
CA LEU A 35 -10.80 -10.10 3.42
C LEU A 35 -10.85 -11.23 4.43
N TYR A 36 -10.77 -12.47 3.96
CA TYR A 36 -10.84 -13.66 4.79
C TYR A 36 -9.50 -14.41 4.76
N SER A 37 -8.90 -14.58 5.92
CA SER A 37 -7.59 -15.20 6.07
C SER A 37 -7.60 -16.40 7.04
N THR A 38 -6.56 -17.24 6.99
CA THR A 38 -6.40 -18.44 7.82
C THR A 38 -5.63 -18.22 9.12
N GLY A 39 -5.03 -17.03 9.27
CA GLY A 39 -4.17 -16.72 10.41
C GLY A 39 -4.86 -15.91 11.49
N LYS A 40 -4.14 -15.63 12.56
CA LYS A 40 -4.57 -14.65 13.57
C LYS A 40 -4.63 -13.25 12.94
N PRO A 41 -5.47 -12.34 13.49
CA PRO A 41 -5.44 -10.95 13.08
C PRO A 41 -4.00 -10.42 13.07
N TYR A 42 -3.72 -9.60 12.10
CA TYR A 42 -2.42 -8.97 11.89
C TYR A 42 -1.90 -8.33 13.18
N ASP A 43 -0.72 -8.73 13.58
CA ASP A 43 0.05 -8.05 14.61
C ASP A 43 0.96 -7.01 13.93
N ALA A 44 0.67 -5.73 14.16
CA ALA A 44 1.39 -4.62 13.54
C ALA A 44 2.91 -4.66 13.81
N LEU A 45 3.34 -5.21 14.95
CA LEU A 45 4.75 -5.38 15.27
C LEU A 45 5.43 -6.47 14.41
N SER A 46 4.73 -7.54 14.09
CA SER A 46 5.30 -8.63 13.30
C SER A 46 5.46 -8.29 11.81
N SER A 47 4.77 -7.27 11.32
CA SER A 47 4.85 -6.84 9.92
C SER A 47 6.18 -6.23 9.55
N HIS A 48 6.82 -5.53 10.48
CA HIS A 48 8.13 -4.91 10.24
C HIS A 48 9.25 -5.94 10.09
N THR A 49 9.07 -7.14 10.59
CA THR A 49 10.06 -8.21 10.50
C THR A 49 9.88 -9.11 9.27
N GLY A 50 8.83 -8.91 8.47
CA GLY A 50 8.54 -9.74 7.29
C GLY A 50 8.21 -11.21 7.63
N THR A 51 7.95 -11.52 8.89
CA THR A 51 7.78 -12.90 9.38
C THR A 51 6.32 -13.37 9.42
N ASN A 52 5.35 -12.52 9.09
CA ASN A 52 3.94 -12.94 9.10
C ASN A 52 3.56 -13.75 7.84
N THR A 53 4.24 -14.87 7.65
CA THR A 53 3.94 -15.84 6.60
C THR A 53 2.78 -16.77 6.95
N ARG A 54 2.16 -16.62 8.13
CA ARG A 54 1.18 -17.56 8.66
C ARG A 54 -0.26 -17.27 8.28
N SER A 55 -0.57 -16.06 7.82
CA SER A 55 -1.92 -15.68 7.42
C SER A 55 -2.04 -15.65 5.90
N LYS A 56 -2.64 -16.69 5.31
CA LYS A 56 -2.93 -16.72 3.87
C LYS A 56 -4.33 -16.16 3.64
N LEU A 57 -4.43 -15.15 2.77
CA LEU A 57 -5.70 -14.69 2.25
C LEU A 57 -6.25 -15.73 1.28
N PHE A 58 -7.46 -16.25 1.52
CA PHE A 58 -8.03 -17.31 0.70
C PHE A 58 -9.40 -16.96 0.10
N HIS A 59 -10.00 -15.87 0.55
CA HIS A 59 -11.23 -15.34 -0.02
C HIS A 59 -11.30 -13.83 0.13
N LEU A 60 -11.96 -13.19 -0.84
CA LEU A 60 -12.17 -11.75 -0.89
C LEU A 60 -13.52 -11.49 -1.54
N GLU A 61 -14.28 -10.55 -1.00
CA GLU A 61 -15.54 -10.07 -1.58
C GLU A 61 -15.72 -8.56 -1.30
N GLY A 62 -16.69 -7.95 -1.98
CA GLY A 62 -17.03 -6.56 -1.72
C GLY A 62 -17.77 -6.39 -0.41
N ASP A 63 -17.47 -5.32 0.32
CA ASP A 63 -18.14 -4.96 1.57
C ASP A 63 -19.51 -4.32 1.26
N PRO A 64 -20.64 -4.96 1.60
CA PRO A 64 -21.97 -4.42 1.34
C PRO A 64 -22.28 -3.17 2.17
N ASP A 65 -21.61 -3.00 3.31
CA ASP A 65 -21.80 -1.84 4.18
C ASP A 65 -20.98 -0.61 3.72
N HIS A 66 -20.13 -0.78 2.70
CA HIS A 66 -19.30 0.32 2.22
C HIS A 66 -20.16 1.39 1.51
N PRO A 67 -20.07 2.68 1.91
CA PRO A 67 -21.00 3.72 1.45
C PRO A 67 -20.93 4.00 -0.05
N VAL A 68 -19.78 3.76 -0.69
CA VAL A 68 -19.56 4.04 -2.11
C VAL A 68 -19.84 2.82 -2.98
N SER A 69 -19.14 1.70 -2.74
CA SER A 69 -19.21 0.51 -3.60
C SER A 69 -20.36 -0.44 -3.27
N ARG A 70 -20.88 -0.42 -2.04
CA ARG A 70 -22.04 -1.22 -1.60
C ARG A 70 -21.94 -2.70 -1.99
N GLY A 71 -20.75 -3.28 -1.81
CA GLY A 71 -20.47 -4.68 -2.15
C GLY A 71 -20.05 -4.92 -3.60
N ALA A 72 -20.10 -3.91 -4.48
CA ALA A 72 -19.66 -4.08 -5.86
C ALA A 72 -18.12 -4.01 -5.97
N LEU A 73 -17.53 -4.93 -6.76
CA LEU A 73 -16.14 -4.91 -7.15
C LEU A 73 -16.01 -5.05 -8.67
N CYS A 74 -15.14 -4.27 -9.27
CA CYS A 74 -14.73 -4.50 -10.65
C CYS A 74 -13.77 -5.72 -10.74
N PRO A 75 -13.44 -6.23 -11.94
CA PRO A 75 -12.55 -7.38 -12.09
C PRO A 75 -11.19 -7.23 -11.39
N LYS A 76 -10.63 -6.02 -11.30
CA LYS A 76 -9.37 -5.77 -10.61
C LYS A 76 -9.51 -5.97 -9.09
N GLY A 77 -10.56 -5.40 -8.49
CA GLY A 77 -10.85 -5.59 -7.07
C GLY A 77 -11.13 -7.05 -6.73
N ALA A 78 -11.95 -7.71 -7.54
CA ALA A 78 -12.24 -9.14 -7.38
C ALA A 78 -11.00 -10.03 -7.53
N GLY A 79 -10.08 -9.67 -8.43
CA GLY A 79 -8.80 -10.36 -8.64
C GLY A 79 -7.69 -10.01 -7.66
N ALA A 80 -7.94 -9.14 -6.68
CA ALA A 80 -6.91 -8.71 -5.73
C ALA A 80 -6.38 -9.86 -4.85
N LEU A 81 -7.13 -10.95 -4.71
CA LEU A 81 -6.69 -12.16 -4.02
C LEU A 81 -5.39 -12.73 -4.62
N ASP A 82 -5.36 -12.86 -5.95
CA ASP A 82 -4.19 -13.41 -6.66
C ASP A 82 -3.02 -12.44 -6.59
N TYR A 83 -3.29 -11.13 -6.70
CA TYR A 83 -2.28 -10.08 -6.53
C TYR A 83 -1.62 -10.13 -5.14
N VAL A 84 -2.40 -10.24 -4.07
CA VAL A 84 -1.86 -10.26 -2.69
C VAL A 84 -1.03 -11.50 -2.43
N ASN A 85 -1.45 -12.66 -2.96
CA ASN A 85 -0.76 -13.95 -2.78
C ASN A 85 0.33 -14.22 -3.83
N SER A 86 0.57 -13.30 -4.77
CA SER A 86 1.54 -13.52 -5.84
C SER A 86 2.97 -13.67 -5.30
N GLU A 87 3.67 -14.70 -5.74
CA GLU A 87 5.07 -14.94 -5.40
C GLU A 87 6.02 -13.91 -6.03
N SER A 88 5.59 -13.28 -7.12
CA SER A 88 6.36 -12.23 -7.78
C SER A 88 6.24 -10.85 -7.11
N ARG A 89 5.46 -10.75 -6.04
CA ARG A 89 5.28 -9.50 -5.31
C ARG A 89 6.56 -9.10 -4.59
N ALA A 90 7.00 -7.85 -4.80
CA ALA A 90 8.13 -7.28 -4.07
C ALA A 90 7.74 -7.08 -2.58
N LEU A 91 8.41 -7.81 -1.69
CA LEU A 91 8.14 -7.79 -0.24
C LEU A 91 9.14 -6.93 0.53
N TYR A 92 10.28 -6.62 -0.07
CA TYR A 92 11.38 -5.94 0.58
C TYR A 92 11.94 -4.84 -0.32
N PRO A 93 12.47 -3.77 0.27
CA PRO A 93 13.15 -2.75 -0.48
C PRO A 93 14.45 -3.30 -1.08
N GLU A 94 14.77 -2.83 -2.28
CA GLU A 94 16.02 -3.14 -2.96
C GLU A 94 16.74 -1.83 -3.32
N TYR A 95 18.04 -1.83 -3.16
CA TYR A 95 18.90 -0.70 -3.44
C TYR A 95 19.90 -1.04 -4.55
N ARG A 96 20.01 -0.14 -5.50
CA ARG A 96 21.05 -0.19 -6.53
C ARG A 96 21.97 1.01 -6.37
N ALA A 97 23.25 0.77 -6.08
CA ALA A 97 24.22 1.84 -5.94
C ALA A 97 24.44 2.58 -7.27
N PRO A 98 24.78 3.88 -7.25
CA PRO A 98 25.14 4.61 -8.46
C PRO A 98 26.26 3.89 -9.25
N GLY A 99 26.05 3.73 -10.57
CA GLY A 99 26.96 3.02 -11.45
C GLY A 99 26.95 1.49 -11.33
N SER A 100 26.16 0.90 -10.43
CA SER A 100 26.03 -0.55 -10.29
C SER A 100 24.88 -1.10 -11.15
N ASP A 101 25.06 -2.31 -11.65
CA ASP A 101 24.01 -3.12 -12.28
C ASP A 101 23.30 -4.08 -11.31
N LYS A 102 23.78 -4.15 -10.05
CA LYS A 102 23.29 -5.09 -9.05
C LYS A 102 22.31 -4.45 -8.08
N TRP A 103 21.20 -5.15 -7.84
CA TRP A 103 20.24 -4.82 -6.79
C TRP A 103 20.59 -5.57 -5.51
N VAL A 104 20.59 -4.87 -4.39
CA VAL A 104 20.87 -5.41 -3.06
C VAL A 104 19.63 -5.21 -2.19
N ARG A 105 19.15 -6.29 -1.62
CA ARG A 105 18.01 -6.27 -0.70
C ARG A 105 18.42 -5.59 0.61
N LEU A 106 17.58 -4.67 1.08
CA LEU A 106 17.73 -3.98 2.36
C LEU A 106 16.65 -4.41 3.35
N SER A 107 16.91 -4.20 4.62
CA SER A 107 15.85 -4.16 5.62
C SER A 107 14.98 -2.91 5.43
N TRP A 108 13.73 -2.95 5.89
CA TRP A 108 12.86 -1.78 5.90
C TRP A 108 13.45 -0.63 6.73
N GLU A 109 14.04 -0.93 7.88
CA GLU A 109 14.70 0.05 8.73
C GLU A 109 15.84 0.77 8.00
N GLU A 110 16.71 0.03 7.34
CA GLU A 110 17.82 0.61 6.58
C GLU A 110 17.34 1.45 5.40
N ALA A 111 16.35 0.98 4.66
CA ALA A 111 15.78 1.71 3.53
C ALA A 111 15.14 3.03 3.98
N ILE A 112 14.32 3.01 5.03
CA ILE A 112 13.67 4.20 5.59
C ILE A 112 14.73 5.18 6.10
N LYS A 113 15.75 4.70 6.81
CA LYS A 113 16.85 5.54 7.31
C LYS A 113 17.59 6.24 6.17
N ARG A 114 17.91 5.53 5.09
CA ARG A 114 18.58 6.10 3.91
C ARG A 114 17.73 7.15 3.22
N VAL A 115 16.45 6.83 2.95
CA VAL A 115 15.53 7.78 2.29
C VAL A 115 15.32 9.02 3.14
N SER A 116 15.08 8.85 4.44
CA SER A 116 14.89 9.97 5.37
C SER A 116 16.13 10.88 5.44
N ARG A 117 17.33 10.28 5.41
CA ARG A 117 18.58 11.02 5.41
C ARG A 117 18.71 11.87 4.15
N LEU A 118 18.50 11.26 2.97
CA LEU A 118 18.60 11.97 1.69
C LEU A 118 17.59 13.12 1.60
N LEU A 119 16.33 12.89 2.02
CA LEU A 119 15.31 13.92 2.06
C LEU A 119 15.69 15.07 3.01
N LYS A 120 16.21 14.73 4.19
CA LYS A 120 16.65 15.75 5.15
C LYS A 120 17.82 16.57 4.63
N ASP A 121 18.86 15.92 4.12
CA ASP A 121 20.05 16.59 3.65
C ASP A 121 19.73 17.52 2.45
N ASP A 122 18.90 17.08 1.50
CA ASP A 122 18.48 17.93 0.38
C ASP A 122 17.57 19.09 0.85
N ARG A 123 16.66 18.82 1.77
CA ARG A 123 15.79 19.87 2.31
C ARG A 123 16.56 20.91 3.10
N ASP A 124 17.47 20.51 3.96
CA ASP A 124 18.31 21.42 4.77
C ASP A 124 19.17 22.34 3.87
N ALA A 125 19.62 21.82 2.72
CA ALA A 125 20.42 22.58 1.77
C ALA A 125 19.61 23.52 0.86
N ASN A 126 18.34 23.20 0.56
CA ASN A 126 17.60 23.81 -0.54
C ASN A 126 16.22 24.39 -0.16
N PHE A 127 15.85 24.32 1.12
CA PHE A 127 14.57 24.90 1.57
C PHE A 127 14.65 26.42 1.61
N VAL A 128 13.68 27.07 0.98
CA VAL A 128 13.58 28.52 0.91
C VAL A 128 12.40 29.00 1.77
N GLU A 129 12.71 29.59 2.92
CA GLU A 129 11.68 30.17 3.80
C GLU A 129 11.10 31.46 3.21
N LYS A 130 11.98 32.37 2.76
CA LYS A 130 11.58 33.67 2.18
C LYS A 130 12.20 33.82 0.81
N ASP A 131 11.47 34.43 -0.10
CA ASP A 131 11.98 34.78 -1.42
C ASP A 131 12.85 36.09 -1.40
N ALA A 132 13.37 36.48 -2.56
CA ALA A 132 14.20 37.69 -2.70
C ALA A 132 13.48 38.99 -2.34
N SER A 133 12.14 39.02 -2.32
CA SER A 133 11.33 40.14 -1.89
C SER A 133 11.02 40.17 -0.39
N GLY A 134 11.49 39.15 0.37
CA GLY A 134 11.22 38.99 1.78
C GLY A 134 9.88 38.33 2.12
N LYS A 135 9.11 37.88 1.12
CA LYS A 135 7.83 37.21 1.28
C LYS A 135 8.07 35.78 1.71
N THR A 136 7.34 35.31 2.74
CA THR A 136 7.37 33.91 3.20
C THR A 136 6.78 32.99 2.13
N VAL A 137 7.55 32.03 1.66
CA VAL A 137 7.18 31.07 0.61
C VAL A 137 7.25 29.61 1.06
N ASN A 138 8.07 29.29 2.06
CA ASN A 138 8.21 27.95 2.64
C ASN A 138 8.26 26.83 1.58
N ARG A 139 9.13 26.95 0.58
CA ARG A 139 9.18 26.05 -0.57
C ARG A 139 10.44 25.24 -0.64
N TRP A 140 10.28 24.00 -1.11
CA TRP A 140 11.35 23.09 -1.46
C TRP A 140 11.10 22.54 -2.86
N THR A 141 11.99 22.83 -3.82
CA THR A 141 11.79 22.56 -5.24
C THR A 141 12.79 21.58 -5.85
N THR A 142 13.83 21.19 -5.12
CA THR A 142 14.86 20.25 -5.60
C THR A 142 14.42 18.81 -5.51
N THR A 143 13.47 18.49 -4.64
CA THR A 143 12.82 17.18 -4.54
C THR A 143 11.39 17.27 -5.06
N GLY A 144 11.00 16.32 -5.90
CA GLY A 144 9.65 16.17 -6.43
C GLY A 144 9.05 14.84 -6.04
N ILE A 145 7.71 14.77 -6.02
CA ILE A 145 6.95 13.54 -5.77
C ILE A 145 6.10 13.22 -6.98
N MET A 146 6.26 12.00 -7.47
CA MET A 146 5.36 11.42 -8.47
C MET A 146 4.52 10.34 -7.80
N THR A 147 3.21 10.48 -7.89
CA THR A 147 2.24 9.51 -7.34
C THR A 147 1.55 8.75 -8.47
N ALA A 148 0.73 7.77 -8.11
CA ALA A 148 -0.09 7.05 -9.06
C ALA A 148 -1.56 7.50 -8.95
N SER A 149 -2.34 7.26 -10.00
CA SER A 149 -3.81 7.30 -9.94
C SER A 149 -4.39 6.03 -9.29
N ALA A 150 -3.57 4.97 -9.16
CA ALA A 150 -3.93 3.73 -8.50
C ALA A 150 -3.67 3.83 -6.99
N MET A 151 -4.51 4.58 -6.29
CA MET A 151 -4.47 4.72 -4.83
C MET A 151 -5.84 5.14 -4.29
N SER A 152 -6.12 4.81 -3.03
CA SER A 152 -7.35 5.28 -2.37
C SER A 152 -7.34 6.79 -2.15
N ASN A 153 -8.52 7.39 -2.00
CA ASN A 153 -8.66 8.82 -1.73
C ASN A 153 -7.97 9.22 -0.42
N GLU A 154 -8.05 8.38 0.60
CA GLU A 154 -7.43 8.61 1.91
C GLU A 154 -5.89 8.62 1.79
N ALA A 155 -5.33 7.66 1.07
CA ALA A 155 -3.89 7.59 0.81
C ALA A 155 -3.40 8.80 0.00
N ALA A 156 -4.18 9.20 -1.02
CA ALA A 156 -3.87 10.38 -1.83
C ALA A 156 -3.90 11.67 -1.00
N LEU A 157 -4.93 11.84 -0.17
CA LEU A 157 -5.04 12.99 0.73
C LEU A 157 -3.89 13.06 1.74
N LEU A 158 -3.56 11.92 2.37
CA LEU A 158 -2.47 11.84 3.33
C LEU A 158 -1.13 12.17 2.66
N THR A 159 -0.86 11.60 1.49
CA THR A 159 0.35 11.87 0.70
C THR A 159 0.43 13.36 0.34
N HIS A 160 -0.67 13.96 -0.14
CA HIS A 160 -0.70 15.38 -0.49
C HIS A 160 -0.41 16.27 0.72
N LYS A 161 -1.04 16.02 1.85
CA LYS A 161 -0.78 16.77 3.10
C LYS A 161 0.67 16.64 3.54
N TRP A 162 1.20 15.42 3.58
CA TRP A 162 2.58 15.16 3.99
C TRP A 162 3.59 15.89 3.09
N VAL A 163 3.42 15.80 1.77
CA VAL A 163 4.27 16.48 0.79
C VAL A 163 4.27 18.02 0.98
N ARG A 164 3.07 18.58 1.17
CA ARG A 164 2.93 20.03 1.40
C ARG A 164 3.47 20.50 2.76
N MET A 165 3.33 19.69 3.80
CA MET A 165 3.93 19.98 5.12
C MET A 165 5.45 20.01 5.08
N LEU A 166 6.09 19.23 4.20
CA LEU A 166 7.54 19.30 3.97
C LEU A 166 7.99 20.50 3.15
N GLY A 167 7.05 21.22 2.52
CA GLY A 167 7.32 22.36 1.62
C GLY A 167 7.61 21.94 0.18
N ILE A 168 7.44 20.69 -0.19
CA ILE A 168 7.66 20.20 -1.56
C ILE A 168 6.61 20.80 -2.49
N VAL A 169 7.07 21.49 -3.53
CA VAL A 169 6.22 22.12 -4.54
C VAL A 169 5.98 21.18 -5.73
N PRO A 170 7.03 20.55 -6.32
CA PRO A 170 6.84 19.67 -7.46
C PRO A 170 6.11 18.40 -7.05
N MET A 171 4.85 18.30 -7.41
CA MET A 171 4.04 17.10 -7.19
C MET A 171 3.18 16.85 -8.42
N CYS A 172 3.28 15.66 -8.96
CA CYS A 172 2.52 15.21 -10.12
C CYS A 172 1.98 13.80 -9.87
N ASN A 173 0.94 13.43 -10.56
CA ASN A 173 0.51 12.05 -10.65
C ASN A 173 0.58 11.54 -12.10
N GLN A 174 0.56 10.24 -12.26
CA GLN A 174 0.65 9.59 -13.56
C GLN A 174 -0.45 10.03 -14.54
N ALA A 175 -1.61 10.45 -14.07
CA ALA A 175 -2.72 10.87 -14.92
C ALA A 175 -2.52 12.28 -15.54
N ASN A 176 -1.55 13.05 -15.06
CA ASN A 176 -1.24 14.40 -15.55
C ASN A 176 -0.07 14.43 -16.56
N THR A 177 0.48 13.28 -16.92
CA THR A 177 1.59 13.15 -17.89
C THR A 177 1.09 12.71 -19.24
#